data_234d0554ce6b08534e6bb6d6869a4272
#
_entry.id   234d0554ce6b08534e6bb6d6869a4272
#
_cell.length_a   1.000
_cell.length_b   1.000
_cell.length_c   1.000
_cell.angle_alpha   90.00
_cell.angle_beta   90.00
_cell.angle_gamma   90.00
#
_symmetry.space_group_name_H-M   'P 1'
#
loop_
_entity.id
_entity.type
_entity.pdbx_description
1 polymer ?
#
loop_
_entity_poly.entity_id
_entity_poly.type
_entity_poly.pdbx_seq_one_letter_code
_entity_poly.pdbx_strand_id
1 'polypeptide(L)'
;MSGYMTGFGNHFASEAIAGALPIGRNSPQRPAFGLYAEQFSTTAFTAPRAENRRSWLYRLRPAASHPPFERLDNASRLMTAPLAGPVDPNRLRWSALAMPDGPTDWLDGLVTYAANGDAGTGAGIGVHLYAANRSMERRALQFSDGELLIVPQTGVLTLRTEMGLLAVPPGHIALIPRGMRFSVSLDGPARGYVCENYGAPFRLPDLGPIGSNGLANPRDFETPVASFEDDEGGFQLVQKFQGHLWQTTLDHSPFDVVAWHGNSVPLRYDLARFNTIGTVSFDHPDPSIFTVLTSPSDTPGTANCDFVIFPPRWMVAEDTFRPPWFHRNVMSEFMGLIHGVYDAKEGAGDGKGGFEPGGASLHNQMNGHGPDAASTRKAMEADLAPVKLDDTLAFMFESRWVIAPTSVALELDERQTDYDECWRDFPKAKLPRAKG
;
A
#
# COMPACT_ATOMS: atom_id res chain seq x y z
N MET A 1 -25.54 -6.91 8.03
CA MET A 1 -24.75 -6.86 6.79
C MET A 1 -24.04 -5.52 6.79
N SER A 2 -22.73 -5.50 6.88
CA SER A 2 -21.95 -4.29 6.63
C SER A 2 -22.07 -3.98 5.14
N GLY A 3 -22.96 -3.03 4.79
CA GLY A 3 -23.12 -2.59 3.42
C GLY A 3 -21.90 -1.79 2.99
N TYR A 4 -21.48 -1.94 1.74
CA TYR A 4 -20.50 -1.06 1.10
C TYR A 4 -21.16 -0.31 -0.05
N MET A 5 -20.68 0.89 -0.31
CA MET A 5 -20.99 1.63 -1.53
C MET A 5 -19.83 1.43 -2.52
N THR A 6 -20.14 1.38 -3.81
CA THR A 6 -19.14 1.06 -4.85
C THR A 6 -18.82 2.24 -5.75
N GLY A 7 -17.58 2.33 -6.17
CA GLY A 7 -17.07 3.32 -7.11
C GLY A 7 -15.77 3.98 -6.65
N PHE A 8 -14.86 4.23 -7.57
CA PHE A 8 -13.65 4.99 -7.32
C PHE A 8 -13.85 6.45 -7.76
N GLY A 9 -13.52 7.40 -6.87
CA GLY A 9 -13.63 8.83 -7.17
C GLY A 9 -15.06 9.39 -7.15
N ASN A 10 -16.06 8.59 -6.83
CA ASN A 10 -17.44 9.04 -6.72
C ASN A 10 -17.65 9.95 -5.51
N HIS A 11 -18.68 10.82 -5.60
CA HIS A 11 -19.24 11.49 -4.45
C HIS A 11 -20.27 10.58 -3.79
N PHE A 12 -19.96 10.12 -2.58
CA PHE A 12 -20.82 9.27 -1.80
C PHE A 12 -21.60 10.08 -0.76
N ALA A 13 -22.66 9.50 -0.23
CA ALA A 13 -23.40 10.03 0.90
C ALA A 13 -23.91 8.85 1.74
N SER A 14 -23.71 8.91 3.04
CA SER A 14 -24.14 7.88 3.98
C SER A 14 -24.49 8.46 5.33
N GLU A 15 -25.55 7.95 5.95
CA GLU A 15 -25.96 8.33 7.30
C GLU A 15 -26.31 7.09 8.12
N ALA A 16 -25.86 7.04 9.35
CA ALA A 16 -26.22 5.98 10.31
C ALA A 16 -27.54 6.27 11.01
N ILE A 17 -27.91 7.55 11.12
CA ILE A 17 -29.19 8.02 11.65
C ILE A 17 -29.89 8.79 10.55
N ALA A 18 -31.09 8.38 10.20
CA ALA A 18 -31.90 9.02 9.17
C ALA A 18 -32.15 10.52 9.46
N GLY A 19 -31.87 11.37 8.47
CA GLY A 19 -32.00 12.82 8.57
C GLY A 19 -30.78 13.52 9.19
N ALA A 20 -29.65 12.83 9.40
CA ALA A 20 -28.42 13.43 9.87
C ALA A 20 -27.69 14.21 8.75
N LEU A 21 -27.88 13.82 7.48
CA LEU A 21 -27.33 14.54 6.32
C LEU A 21 -28.14 15.80 6.00
N PRO A 22 -27.49 16.99 5.94
CA PRO A 22 -28.17 18.20 5.49
C PRO A 22 -28.56 18.13 4.01
N ILE A 23 -29.68 18.74 3.66
CA ILE A 23 -30.15 18.85 2.28
C ILE A 23 -29.80 20.24 1.73
N GLY A 24 -29.16 20.28 0.56
CA GLY A 24 -28.91 21.48 -0.21
C GLY A 24 -27.82 22.41 0.31
N ARG A 25 -27.17 22.10 1.44
CA ARG A 25 -26.04 22.86 2.00
C ARG A 25 -25.16 21.98 2.88
N ASN A 26 -23.86 22.25 2.93
CA ASN A 26 -22.90 21.46 3.69
C ASN A 26 -22.84 21.83 5.18
N SER A 27 -22.96 23.12 5.49
CA SER A 27 -22.86 23.63 6.86
C SER A 27 -24.07 24.51 7.21
N PRO A 28 -25.25 23.91 7.48
CA PRO A 28 -26.40 24.67 7.93
C PRO A 28 -26.10 25.34 9.28
N GLN A 29 -26.76 26.48 9.56
CA GLN A 29 -26.58 27.17 10.83
C GLN A 29 -26.91 26.27 12.03
N ARG A 30 -27.85 25.35 11.87
CA ARG A 30 -28.27 24.38 12.88
C ARG A 30 -28.34 23.00 12.23
N PRO A 31 -27.25 22.22 12.25
CA PRO A 31 -27.29 20.83 11.79
C PRO A 31 -28.32 20.00 12.60
N ALA A 32 -28.85 18.97 11.96
CA ALA A 32 -29.75 18.04 12.62
C ALA A 32 -29.10 17.43 13.87
N PHE A 33 -29.87 17.15 14.88
CA PHE A 33 -29.47 16.54 16.15
C PHE A 33 -28.38 17.32 16.92
N GLY A 34 -28.08 18.57 16.53
CA GLY A 34 -26.99 19.34 17.12
C GLY A 34 -25.59 18.89 16.70
N LEU A 35 -25.48 18.10 15.62
CA LEU A 35 -24.21 17.63 15.10
C LEU A 35 -23.31 18.79 14.65
N TYR A 36 -22.01 18.56 14.68
CA TYR A 36 -21.01 19.52 14.18
C TYR A 36 -20.63 19.16 12.74
N ALA A 37 -20.78 20.14 11.83
CA ALA A 37 -20.33 19.99 10.45
C ALA A 37 -18.84 20.28 10.34
N GLU A 38 -18.08 19.33 9.82
CA GLU A 38 -16.63 19.42 9.66
C GLU A 38 -16.22 19.09 8.23
N GLN A 39 -15.37 19.91 7.62
CA GLN A 39 -14.82 19.59 6.30
C GLN A 39 -13.50 18.83 6.47
N PHE A 40 -13.44 17.65 5.87
CA PHE A 40 -12.23 16.85 5.72
C PHE A 40 -11.75 16.96 4.27
N SER A 41 -10.60 17.60 4.02
CA SER A 41 -10.05 17.80 2.68
C SER A 41 -8.61 17.35 2.60
N THR A 42 -8.33 16.43 1.67
CA THR A 42 -6.99 15.88 1.46
C THR A 42 -6.23 16.56 0.32
N THR A 43 -6.86 17.49 -0.41
CA THR A 43 -6.27 18.15 -1.58
C THR A 43 -6.51 19.66 -1.62
N ALA A 44 -7.03 20.27 -0.54
CA ALA A 44 -7.32 21.70 -0.52
C ALA A 44 -6.09 22.51 -0.92
N PHE A 45 -6.23 23.33 -1.98
CA PHE A 45 -5.18 24.20 -2.56
C PHE A 45 -3.91 23.47 -3.08
N THR A 46 -3.89 22.13 -3.09
CA THR A 46 -2.77 21.30 -3.55
C THR A 46 -3.07 20.47 -4.79
N ALA A 47 -4.27 20.59 -5.33
CA ALA A 47 -4.70 19.95 -6.57
C ALA A 47 -5.54 20.93 -7.42
N PRO A 48 -5.66 20.69 -8.75
CA PRO A 48 -6.61 21.39 -9.57
C PRO A 48 -8.04 21.27 -9.02
N ARG A 49 -8.85 22.32 -9.19
CA ARG A 49 -10.22 22.36 -8.64
C ARG A 49 -11.10 21.18 -9.08
N ALA A 50 -10.93 20.71 -10.31
CA ALA A 50 -11.66 19.56 -10.84
C ALA A 50 -11.26 18.23 -10.17
N GLU A 51 -10.07 18.14 -9.58
CA GLU A 51 -9.52 16.96 -8.93
C GLU A 51 -9.57 17.05 -7.41
N ASN A 52 -10.19 18.11 -6.88
CA ASN A 52 -10.24 18.34 -5.44
C ASN A 52 -11.05 17.25 -4.73
N ARG A 53 -10.45 16.67 -3.70
CA ARG A 53 -11.07 15.65 -2.84
C ARG A 53 -11.39 16.24 -1.49
N ARG A 54 -12.66 16.18 -1.11
CA ARG A 54 -13.16 16.62 0.19
C ARG A 54 -14.40 15.82 0.59
N SER A 55 -14.58 15.69 1.88
CA SER A 55 -15.81 15.15 2.48
C SER A 55 -16.29 16.04 3.61
N TRP A 56 -17.58 16.02 3.87
CA TRP A 56 -18.21 16.68 4.99
C TRP A 56 -18.64 15.62 5.98
N LEU A 57 -18.21 15.79 7.23
CA LEU A 57 -18.50 14.90 8.35
C LEU A 57 -19.47 15.60 9.29
N TYR A 58 -20.46 14.89 9.78
CA TYR A 58 -21.42 15.36 10.76
C TYR A 58 -21.27 14.48 11.99
N ARG A 59 -20.69 15.06 13.05
CA ARG A 59 -20.19 14.31 14.18
C ARG A 59 -20.68 14.84 15.52
N LEU A 60 -20.57 14.01 16.56
CA LEU A 60 -21.03 14.35 17.92
C LEU A 60 -20.18 15.45 18.55
N ARG A 61 -18.85 15.45 18.30
CA ARG A 61 -17.89 16.46 18.78
C ARG A 61 -16.96 16.88 17.66
N PRO A 62 -16.60 18.18 17.57
CA PRO A 62 -15.66 18.62 16.55
C PRO A 62 -14.28 18.00 16.78
N ALA A 63 -13.56 17.62 15.71
CA ALA A 63 -12.21 17.06 15.79
C ALA A 63 -11.21 17.98 16.49
N ALA A 64 -11.52 19.29 16.58
CA ALA A 64 -10.74 20.26 17.31
C ALA A 64 -10.83 20.13 18.84
N SER A 65 -11.78 19.35 19.36
CA SER A 65 -11.94 19.10 20.80
C SER A 65 -10.97 18.02 21.27
N HIS A 66 -9.70 18.38 21.40
CA HIS A 66 -8.66 17.51 21.95
C HIS A 66 -7.67 18.31 22.79
N PRO A 67 -7.09 17.72 23.86
CA PRO A 67 -5.96 18.31 24.57
C PRO A 67 -4.71 18.42 23.66
N PRO A 68 -3.69 19.20 24.06
CA PRO A 68 -2.42 19.26 23.34
C PRO A 68 -1.79 17.88 23.20
N PHE A 69 -1.12 17.67 22.06
CA PHE A 69 -0.36 16.44 21.82
C PHE A 69 0.98 16.46 22.56
N GLU A 70 1.35 15.31 23.10
CA GLU A 70 2.65 15.05 23.70
C GLU A 70 3.45 14.06 22.86
N ARG A 71 4.78 14.13 22.91
CA ARG A 71 5.67 13.23 22.19
C ARG A 71 5.50 11.80 22.68
N LEU A 72 5.32 10.86 21.77
CA LEU A 72 5.34 9.43 22.02
C LEU A 72 6.63 8.84 21.42
N ASP A 73 7.43 8.15 22.23
CA ASP A 73 8.60 7.43 21.74
C ASP A 73 8.17 6.13 21.04
N ASN A 74 8.76 5.86 19.90
CA ASN A 74 8.55 4.66 19.10
C ASN A 74 9.85 3.88 18.84
N ALA A 75 10.90 4.14 19.60
CA ALA A 75 12.21 3.55 19.44
C ALA A 75 12.73 3.60 17.97
N SER A 76 12.41 4.67 17.24
CA SER A 76 12.74 4.87 15.82
C SER A 76 12.23 3.79 14.86
N ARG A 77 11.22 3.02 15.24
CA ARG A 77 10.63 1.98 14.37
C ARG A 77 9.83 2.57 13.21
N LEU A 78 9.12 3.68 13.45
CA LEU A 78 8.44 4.43 12.39
C LEU A 78 9.23 5.68 12.05
N MET A 79 9.59 5.79 10.79
CA MET A 79 10.39 6.88 10.24
C MET A 79 9.69 7.49 9.03
N THR A 80 10.09 8.70 8.67
CA THR A 80 9.61 9.42 7.48
C THR A 80 10.81 10.01 6.75
N ALA A 81 10.79 9.99 5.43
CA ALA A 81 11.83 10.64 4.63
C ALA A 81 11.83 12.19 4.83
N PRO A 82 13.00 12.84 4.65
CA PRO A 82 14.26 12.26 4.17
C PRO A 82 15.00 11.47 5.26
N LEU A 83 15.61 10.33 4.85
CA LEU A 83 16.47 9.54 5.71
C LEU A 83 17.93 9.99 5.58
N ALA A 84 18.67 9.99 6.70
CA ALA A 84 20.07 10.38 6.74
C ALA A 84 20.99 9.23 6.31
N GLY A 85 22.13 9.59 5.73
CA GLY A 85 23.21 8.66 5.38
C GLY A 85 23.25 8.23 3.91
N PRO A 86 24.28 7.49 3.51
CA PRO A 86 24.42 6.96 2.16
C PRO A 86 23.41 5.84 1.91
N VAL A 87 22.87 5.78 0.70
CA VAL A 87 21.97 4.71 0.27
C VAL A 87 22.81 3.55 -0.25
N ASP A 88 22.51 2.35 0.22
CA ASP A 88 23.14 1.12 -0.27
C ASP A 88 22.65 0.83 -1.71
N PRO A 89 23.54 0.72 -2.71
CA PRO A 89 23.16 0.41 -4.08
C PRO A 89 22.91 -1.08 -4.31
N ASN A 90 23.16 -1.96 -3.35
CA ASN A 90 22.97 -3.39 -3.50
C ASN A 90 21.48 -3.76 -3.57
N ARG A 91 21.22 -4.92 -4.15
CA ARG A 91 19.89 -5.55 -4.11
C ARG A 91 19.66 -6.10 -2.70
N LEU A 92 18.54 -5.75 -2.12
CA LEU A 92 18.20 -6.15 -0.75
C LEU A 92 16.99 -7.08 -0.76
N ARG A 93 16.99 -8.05 0.16
CA ARG A 93 15.86 -8.95 0.38
C ARG A 93 15.72 -9.29 1.86
N TRP A 94 14.46 -9.44 2.27
CA TRP A 94 14.08 -9.84 3.62
C TRP A 94 13.12 -11.01 3.55
N SER A 95 13.27 -11.96 4.46
CA SER A 95 12.26 -12.94 4.80
C SER A 95 11.05 -12.27 5.46
N ALA A 96 10.01 -13.03 5.67
CA ALA A 96 8.80 -12.54 6.29
C ALA A 96 9.07 -12.01 7.71
N LEU A 97 8.60 -10.79 8.01
CA LEU A 97 8.73 -10.19 9.35
C LEU A 97 8.16 -11.14 10.42
N ALA A 98 8.94 -11.47 11.44
CA ALA A 98 8.53 -12.40 12.49
C ALA A 98 7.30 -11.89 13.25
N MET A 99 6.42 -12.82 13.65
CA MET A 99 5.31 -12.48 14.53
C MET A 99 5.87 -12.19 15.92
N PRO A 100 5.38 -11.13 16.62
CA PRO A 100 5.85 -10.80 17.93
C PRO A 100 5.44 -11.85 18.97
N ASP A 101 6.34 -12.15 19.91
CA ASP A 101 6.07 -13.08 21.04
C ASP A 101 5.13 -12.47 22.09
N GLY A 102 5.20 -11.15 22.28
CA GLY A 102 4.36 -10.41 23.22
C GLY A 102 3.12 -9.79 22.55
N PRO A 103 2.12 -9.35 23.36
CA PRO A 103 0.95 -8.68 22.83
C PRO A 103 1.32 -7.37 22.14
N THR A 104 1.13 -7.32 20.83
CA THR A 104 1.54 -6.21 19.95
C THR A 104 0.38 -5.83 19.06
N ASP A 105 -0.07 -4.58 19.14
CA ASP A 105 -1.09 -4.06 18.26
C ASP A 105 -0.49 -3.60 16.92
N TRP A 106 -1.35 -3.17 16.02
CA TRP A 106 -0.95 -2.81 14.66
C TRP A 106 0.06 -1.64 14.61
N LEU A 107 -0.10 -0.62 15.48
CA LEU A 107 0.85 0.50 15.54
C LEU A 107 2.20 0.05 16.10
N ASP A 108 2.18 -0.69 17.20
CA ASP A 108 3.40 -1.14 17.87
C ASP A 108 4.15 -2.19 17.04
N GLY A 109 3.44 -2.87 16.14
CA GLY A 109 3.98 -3.85 15.19
C GLY A 109 4.54 -3.25 13.89
N LEU A 110 4.36 -1.94 13.63
CA LEU A 110 4.86 -1.28 12.43
C LEU A 110 6.37 -1.03 12.49
N VAL A 111 7.06 -1.29 11.37
CA VAL A 111 8.49 -0.98 11.16
C VAL A 111 8.66 -0.36 9.79
N THR A 112 9.33 0.79 9.71
CA THR A 112 9.71 1.38 8.41
C THR A 112 10.91 0.64 7.83
N TYR A 113 10.72 0.02 6.68
CA TYR A 113 11.79 -0.68 5.96
C TYR A 113 12.60 0.27 5.08
N ALA A 114 11.91 1.16 4.39
CA ALA A 114 12.56 2.07 3.48
C ALA A 114 11.69 3.32 3.22
N ALA A 115 12.30 4.38 2.72
CA ALA A 115 11.58 5.58 2.35
C ALA A 115 12.34 6.40 1.30
N ASN A 116 11.64 7.30 0.62
CA ASN A 116 12.25 8.30 -0.27
C ASN A 116 11.49 9.61 -0.26
N GLY A 117 12.05 10.62 -0.92
CA GLY A 117 11.42 11.93 -1.04
C GLY A 117 11.47 12.73 0.25
N ASP A 118 10.42 13.50 0.48
CA ASP A 118 10.26 14.37 1.66
C ASP A 118 8.76 14.60 1.94
N ALA A 119 8.29 14.10 3.07
CA ALA A 119 6.89 14.26 3.47
C ALA A 119 6.53 15.74 3.71
N GLY A 120 7.49 16.58 4.13
CA GLY A 120 7.28 18.02 4.34
C GLY A 120 7.05 18.79 3.03
N THR A 121 7.56 18.28 1.91
CA THR A 121 7.35 18.84 0.56
C THR A 121 6.26 18.10 -0.23
N GLY A 122 5.68 17.04 0.32
CA GLY A 122 4.61 16.30 -0.31
C GLY A 122 5.07 15.43 -1.49
N ALA A 123 6.24 14.81 -1.38
CA ALA A 123 6.82 13.97 -2.43
C ALA A 123 7.47 12.72 -1.84
N GLY A 124 7.33 11.58 -2.52
CA GLY A 124 7.94 10.32 -2.11
C GLY A 124 6.99 9.40 -1.36
N ILE A 125 7.57 8.36 -0.77
CA ILE A 125 6.86 7.30 -0.04
C ILE A 125 7.65 6.84 1.18
N GLY A 126 6.93 6.31 2.17
CA GLY A 126 7.46 5.42 3.21
C GLY A 126 6.92 4.01 3.00
N VAL A 127 7.77 3.01 3.15
CA VAL A 127 7.38 1.61 3.10
C VAL A 127 7.55 1.01 4.48
N HIS A 128 6.44 0.54 5.04
CA HIS A 128 6.42 -0.09 6.35
C HIS A 128 5.92 -1.53 6.21
N LEU A 129 6.42 -2.41 7.08
CA LEU A 129 5.83 -3.72 7.32
C LEU A 129 5.23 -3.74 8.71
N TYR A 130 4.21 -4.55 8.92
CA TYR A 130 3.62 -4.78 10.24
C TYR A 130 3.51 -6.26 10.54
N ALA A 131 3.69 -6.60 11.82
CA ALA A 131 3.34 -7.88 12.40
C ALA A 131 2.65 -7.62 13.75
N ALA A 132 1.40 -8.06 13.89
CA ALA A 132 0.57 -7.77 15.05
C ALA A 132 -0.25 -9.00 15.46
N ASN A 133 -0.50 -9.15 16.75
CA ASN A 133 -1.25 -10.27 17.31
C ASN A 133 -2.36 -9.85 18.28
N ARG A 134 -2.61 -8.53 18.40
CA ARG A 134 -3.63 -7.95 19.25
C ARG A 134 -4.34 -6.80 18.55
N SER A 135 -5.64 -6.68 18.76
CA SER A 135 -6.42 -5.52 18.30
C SER A 135 -6.02 -4.25 19.06
N MET A 136 -6.15 -3.11 18.40
CA MET A 136 -6.06 -1.81 19.05
C MET A 136 -7.32 -1.58 19.90
N GLU A 137 -7.14 -1.43 21.20
CA GLU A 137 -8.23 -1.18 22.14
C GLU A 137 -8.18 0.26 22.63
N ARG A 138 -9.29 1.02 22.45
CA ARG A 138 -9.41 2.44 22.81
C ARG A 138 -8.21 3.28 22.34
N ARG A 139 -7.74 2.98 21.16
CA ARG A 139 -6.59 3.59 20.50
C ARG A 139 -6.92 3.86 19.05
N ALA A 140 -6.68 5.07 18.59
CA ALA A 140 -6.84 5.48 17.20
C ALA A 140 -5.56 6.08 16.65
N LEU A 141 -5.38 5.94 15.34
CA LEU A 141 -4.24 6.46 14.59
C LEU A 141 -4.68 7.54 13.62
N GLN A 142 -3.77 8.50 13.36
CA GLN A 142 -3.89 9.48 12.30
C GLN A 142 -2.51 9.66 11.65
N PHE A 143 -2.38 9.31 10.39
CA PHE A 143 -1.18 9.58 9.61
C PHE A 143 -1.32 10.92 8.89
N SER A 144 -0.53 11.90 9.29
CA SER A 144 -0.58 13.25 8.73
C SER A 144 0.46 13.48 7.63
N ASP A 145 1.45 12.59 7.52
CA ASP A 145 2.50 12.66 6.51
C ASP A 145 2.04 12.15 5.15
N GLY A 146 1.17 11.14 5.11
CA GLY A 146 0.74 10.51 3.87
C GLY A 146 -0.62 9.81 3.91
N GLU A 147 -1.12 9.47 2.72
CA GLU A 147 -2.20 8.52 2.50
C GLU A 147 -1.64 7.11 2.64
N LEU A 148 -2.37 6.18 3.26
CA LEU A 148 -1.92 4.81 3.42
C LEU A 148 -2.55 3.88 2.40
N LEU A 149 -1.71 3.08 1.72
CA LEU A 149 -2.12 1.87 1.00
C LEU A 149 -1.68 0.67 1.84
N ILE A 150 -2.65 -0.07 2.37
CA ILE A 150 -2.43 -1.23 3.25
C ILE A 150 -2.64 -2.50 2.45
N VAL A 151 -1.67 -3.42 2.50
CA VAL A 151 -1.66 -4.70 1.77
C VAL A 151 -1.50 -5.85 2.77
N PRO A 152 -2.58 -6.44 3.28
CA PRO A 152 -2.49 -7.60 4.17
C PRO A 152 -1.88 -8.82 3.46
N GLN A 153 -0.95 -9.50 4.15
CA GLN A 153 -0.35 -10.75 3.70
C GLN A 153 -0.96 -11.96 4.42
N THR A 154 -1.16 -11.85 5.73
CA THR A 154 -1.87 -12.86 6.53
C THR A 154 -2.73 -12.18 7.59
N GLY A 155 -3.79 -12.84 8.02
CA GLY A 155 -4.78 -12.29 8.94
C GLY A 155 -5.72 -11.27 8.30
N VAL A 156 -6.93 -11.18 8.82
CA VAL A 156 -7.93 -10.20 8.37
C VAL A 156 -7.84 -8.95 9.23
N LEU A 157 -7.74 -7.77 8.60
CA LEU A 157 -7.85 -6.51 9.28
C LEU A 157 -9.30 -6.00 9.22
N THR A 158 -9.85 -5.59 10.34
CA THR A 158 -11.05 -4.75 10.39
C THR A 158 -10.60 -3.33 10.72
N LEU A 159 -10.64 -2.47 9.71
CA LEU A 159 -10.30 -1.05 9.86
C LEU A 159 -11.57 -0.29 10.25
N ARG A 160 -11.60 0.22 11.46
CA ARG A 160 -12.61 1.19 11.92
C ARG A 160 -12.10 2.57 11.57
N THR A 161 -12.82 3.27 10.69
CA THR A 161 -12.52 4.64 10.29
C THR A 161 -13.60 5.60 10.79
N GLU A 162 -13.37 6.90 10.71
CA GLU A 162 -14.38 7.91 11.00
C GLU A 162 -15.61 7.79 10.09
N MET A 163 -15.49 7.13 8.93
CA MET A 163 -16.59 6.99 7.96
C MET A 163 -17.28 5.62 7.98
N GLY A 164 -16.77 4.66 8.78
CA GLY A 164 -17.34 3.32 8.91
C GLY A 164 -16.27 2.23 8.88
N LEU A 165 -16.70 0.98 8.69
CA LEU A 165 -15.90 -0.22 8.84
C LEU A 165 -15.48 -0.83 7.49
N LEU A 166 -14.20 -1.18 7.35
CA LEU A 166 -13.65 -1.92 6.21
C LEU A 166 -13.03 -3.25 6.69
N ALA A 167 -13.53 -4.37 6.20
CA ALA A 167 -12.87 -5.65 6.36
C ALA A 167 -11.89 -5.86 5.20
N VAL A 168 -10.62 -6.11 5.51
CA VAL A 168 -9.52 -6.20 4.53
C VAL A 168 -8.76 -7.52 4.73
N PRO A 169 -9.21 -8.60 4.09
CA PRO A 169 -8.49 -9.87 4.12
C PRO A 169 -7.26 -9.85 3.20
N PRO A 170 -6.34 -10.83 3.30
CA PRO A 170 -5.30 -11.06 2.30
C PRO A 170 -5.89 -11.14 0.88
N GLY A 171 -5.17 -10.57 -0.10
CA GLY A 171 -5.67 -10.42 -1.47
C GLY A 171 -6.53 -9.16 -1.70
N HIS A 172 -6.85 -8.41 -0.65
CA HIS A 172 -7.44 -7.08 -0.75
C HIS A 172 -6.42 -6.01 -0.38
N ILE A 173 -6.69 -4.80 -0.82
CA ILE A 173 -5.98 -3.60 -0.36
C ILE A 173 -6.97 -2.62 0.28
N ALA A 174 -6.43 -1.74 1.14
CA ALA A 174 -7.18 -0.59 1.63
C ALA A 174 -6.41 0.72 1.41
N LEU A 175 -7.15 1.77 1.04
CA LEU A 175 -6.66 3.15 1.02
C LEU A 175 -7.27 3.90 2.20
N ILE A 176 -6.43 4.49 3.04
CA ILE A 176 -6.85 5.38 4.12
C ILE A 176 -6.34 6.79 3.79
N PRO A 177 -7.24 7.75 3.56
CA PRO A 177 -6.85 9.12 3.24
C PRO A 177 -5.94 9.74 4.30
N ARG A 178 -5.00 10.59 3.88
CA ARG A 178 -4.14 11.37 4.77
C ARG A 178 -4.97 12.11 5.82
N GLY A 179 -4.62 11.93 7.09
CA GLY A 179 -5.27 12.62 8.22
C GLY A 179 -6.57 11.98 8.72
N MET A 180 -7.06 10.90 8.10
CA MET A 180 -8.22 10.16 8.60
C MET A 180 -7.85 9.37 9.85
N ARG A 181 -8.70 9.46 10.88
CA ARG A 181 -8.56 8.64 12.09
C ARG A 181 -9.07 7.24 11.84
N PHE A 182 -8.31 6.26 12.29
CA PHE A 182 -8.70 4.85 12.18
C PHE A 182 -8.11 4.00 13.32
N SER A 183 -8.67 2.83 13.52
CA SER A 183 -8.20 1.79 14.44
C SER A 183 -8.22 0.45 13.73
N VAL A 184 -7.40 -0.50 14.17
CA VAL A 184 -7.27 -1.82 13.56
C VAL A 184 -7.66 -2.89 14.56
N SER A 185 -8.67 -3.69 14.22
CA SER A 185 -9.03 -4.91 14.94
C SER A 185 -8.60 -6.14 14.14
N LEU A 186 -8.19 -7.18 14.85
CA LEU A 186 -7.66 -8.42 14.29
C LEU A 186 -8.50 -9.61 14.78
N ASP A 187 -8.75 -10.58 13.89
CA ASP A 187 -9.36 -11.86 14.25
C ASP A 187 -8.31 -12.91 14.69
N GLY A 188 -7.03 -12.58 14.60
CA GLY A 188 -5.86 -13.39 14.91
C GLY A 188 -4.58 -12.68 14.50
N PRO A 189 -3.42 -13.33 14.59
CA PRO A 189 -2.17 -12.73 14.15
C PRO A 189 -2.24 -12.27 12.69
N ALA A 190 -1.74 -11.07 12.43
CA ALA A 190 -1.76 -10.44 11.11
C ALA A 190 -0.41 -9.84 10.75
N ARG A 191 -0.05 -9.92 9.47
CA ARG A 191 1.15 -9.35 8.88
C ARG A 191 0.86 -8.80 7.50
N GLY A 192 1.60 -7.80 7.09
CA GLY A 192 1.48 -7.22 5.76
C GLY A 192 2.35 -5.99 5.56
N TYR A 193 2.02 -5.23 4.54
CA TYR A 193 2.80 -4.11 4.05
C TYR A 193 1.96 -2.84 4.03
N VAL A 194 2.62 -1.71 4.13
CA VAL A 194 1.99 -0.39 4.06
C VAL A 194 2.87 0.53 3.23
N CYS A 195 2.30 1.14 2.20
CA CYS A 195 2.89 2.29 1.54
C CYS A 195 2.25 3.55 2.12
N GLU A 196 3.05 4.41 2.72
CA GLU A 196 2.67 5.76 3.11
C GLU A 196 3.04 6.71 1.97
N ASN A 197 2.06 7.15 1.22
CA ASN A 197 2.22 8.02 0.07
C ASN A 197 2.23 9.50 0.51
N TYR A 198 3.38 10.15 0.43
CA TYR A 198 3.52 11.59 0.78
C TYR A 198 3.03 12.52 -0.32
N GLY A 199 2.92 12.00 -1.56
CA GLY A 199 2.53 12.75 -2.76
C GLY A 199 1.03 12.99 -2.90
N ALA A 200 0.62 13.23 -4.13
CA ALA A 200 -0.78 13.34 -4.49
C ALA A 200 -1.54 12.03 -4.18
N PRO A 201 -2.83 12.10 -3.83
CA PRO A 201 -3.60 10.89 -3.54
C PRO A 201 -3.59 9.90 -4.71
N PHE A 202 -3.60 8.61 -4.37
CA PHE A 202 -3.73 7.55 -5.38
C PHE A 202 -4.97 7.73 -6.23
N ARG A 203 -4.82 7.46 -7.52
CA ARG A 203 -5.88 7.46 -8.53
C ARG A 203 -5.75 6.23 -9.44
N LEU A 204 -6.76 5.97 -10.24
CA LEU A 204 -6.64 4.99 -11.32
C LEU A 204 -5.64 5.48 -12.36
N PRO A 205 -4.79 4.59 -12.91
CA PRO A 205 -3.86 4.97 -13.97
C PRO A 205 -4.60 5.34 -15.27
N ASP A 206 -3.91 6.02 -16.16
CA ASP A 206 -4.42 6.28 -17.49
C ASP A 206 -4.61 4.95 -18.24
N LEU A 207 -5.70 4.85 -19.01
CA LEU A 207 -6.10 3.57 -19.63
C LEU A 207 -5.16 3.10 -20.75
N GLY A 208 -4.40 4.01 -21.34
CA GLY A 208 -3.41 3.66 -22.34
C GLY A 208 -3.97 2.88 -23.55
N PRO A 209 -3.16 1.98 -24.15
CA PRO A 209 -3.56 1.25 -25.37
C PRO A 209 -4.64 0.19 -25.15
N ILE A 210 -4.91 -0.25 -23.92
CA ILE A 210 -5.97 -1.22 -23.64
C ILE A 210 -7.38 -0.60 -23.63
N GLY A 211 -7.48 0.71 -23.63
CA GLY A 211 -8.75 1.43 -23.66
C GLY A 211 -9.55 1.30 -22.36
N SER A 212 -10.87 1.44 -22.45
CA SER A 212 -11.75 1.58 -21.29
C SER A 212 -12.06 0.28 -20.52
N ASN A 213 -11.67 -0.88 -21.03
CA ASN A 213 -12.01 -2.18 -20.46
C ASN A 213 -10.84 -2.84 -19.69
N GLY A 214 -9.73 -2.14 -19.54
CA GLY A 214 -8.55 -2.71 -18.92
C GLY A 214 -8.44 -2.44 -17.42
N LEU A 215 -7.50 -3.15 -16.77
CA LEU A 215 -6.99 -2.87 -15.44
C LEU A 215 -8.03 -2.94 -14.31
N ALA A 216 -7.85 -2.13 -13.26
CA ALA A 216 -8.81 -2.04 -12.16
C ALA A 216 -10.06 -1.24 -12.59
N ASN A 217 -11.24 -1.83 -12.37
CA ASN A 217 -12.49 -1.17 -12.72
C ASN A 217 -12.96 -0.28 -11.56
N PRO A 218 -13.34 0.98 -11.79
CA PRO A 218 -13.84 1.87 -10.73
C PRO A 218 -14.98 1.28 -9.90
N ARG A 219 -15.88 0.50 -10.52
CA ARG A 219 -17.05 -0.11 -9.84
C ARG A 219 -16.68 -1.15 -8.78
N ASP A 220 -15.45 -1.69 -8.82
CA ASP A 220 -15.03 -2.77 -7.94
C ASP A 220 -14.35 -2.26 -6.66
N PHE A 221 -14.15 -0.96 -6.54
CA PHE A 221 -13.72 -0.31 -5.31
C PHE A 221 -14.92 -0.09 -4.38
N GLU A 222 -14.72 -0.32 -3.11
CA GLU A 222 -15.77 -0.25 -2.09
C GLU A 222 -15.38 0.74 -0.98
N THR A 223 -16.36 1.56 -0.56
CA THR A 223 -16.26 2.46 0.59
C THR A 223 -17.30 2.08 1.65
N PRO A 224 -17.03 2.28 2.96
CA PRO A 224 -17.96 1.86 4.00
C PRO A 224 -19.23 2.71 4.01
N VAL A 225 -20.30 2.18 4.57
CA VAL A 225 -21.45 2.98 5.01
C VAL A 225 -21.16 3.59 6.36
N ALA A 226 -21.79 4.72 6.68
CA ALA A 226 -21.64 5.41 7.96
C ALA A 226 -21.96 4.48 9.14
N SER A 227 -21.05 4.49 10.11
CA SER A 227 -21.18 3.77 11.38
C SER A 227 -20.45 4.58 12.44
N PHE A 228 -21.10 4.86 13.56
CA PHE A 228 -20.54 5.71 14.60
C PHE A 228 -20.57 5.06 15.98
N GLU A 229 -19.80 5.63 16.88
CA GLU A 229 -19.76 5.30 18.31
C GLU A 229 -20.18 6.54 19.12
N ASP A 230 -21.03 6.34 20.10
CA ASP A 230 -21.33 7.29 21.16
C ASP A 230 -20.79 6.69 22.46
N ASP A 231 -19.46 6.68 22.57
CA ASP A 231 -18.73 6.06 23.68
C ASP A 231 -17.90 7.12 24.42
N GLU A 232 -18.21 7.31 25.67
CA GLU A 232 -17.55 8.21 26.60
C GLU A 232 -16.37 7.51 27.30
N GLY A 233 -15.33 8.27 27.63
CA GLY A 233 -14.19 7.79 28.39
C GLY A 233 -12.89 7.78 27.58
N GLY A 234 -11.77 7.59 28.26
CA GLY A 234 -10.44 7.78 27.71
C GLY A 234 -10.16 6.99 26.43
N PHE A 235 -9.77 7.70 25.39
CA PHE A 235 -9.36 7.13 24.11
C PHE A 235 -8.02 7.71 23.66
N GLN A 236 -7.01 6.89 23.46
CA GLN A 236 -5.71 7.36 22.99
C GLN A 236 -5.78 7.67 21.50
N LEU A 237 -5.53 8.92 21.12
CA LEU A 237 -5.30 9.31 19.73
C LEU A 237 -3.82 9.49 19.49
N VAL A 238 -3.24 8.70 18.58
CA VAL A 238 -1.85 8.81 18.17
C VAL A 238 -1.77 9.39 16.77
N GLN A 239 -1.00 10.45 16.62
CA GLN A 239 -0.75 11.12 15.35
C GLN A 239 0.70 10.90 14.93
N LYS A 240 0.91 10.38 13.71
CA LYS A 240 2.21 10.42 13.05
C LYS A 240 2.34 11.74 12.29
N PHE A 241 3.35 12.53 12.65
CA PHE A 241 3.60 13.85 12.07
C PHE A 241 5.10 14.09 11.92
N GLN A 242 5.55 14.32 10.70
CA GLN A 242 6.95 14.53 10.32
C GLN A 242 7.90 13.48 10.93
N GLY A 243 7.54 12.20 10.75
CA GLY A 243 8.34 11.07 11.21
C GLY A 243 8.30 10.80 12.71
N HIS A 244 7.49 11.51 13.43
CA HIS A 244 7.38 11.37 14.88
C HIS A 244 5.96 11.00 15.30
N LEU A 245 5.85 10.23 16.38
CA LEU A 245 4.57 9.95 17.00
C LEU A 245 4.27 10.98 18.11
N TRP A 246 3.03 11.40 18.12
CA TRP A 246 2.44 12.29 19.10
C TRP A 246 1.15 11.69 19.61
N GLN A 247 0.84 11.87 20.87
CA GLN A 247 -0.36 11.31 21.48
C GLN A 247 -1.14 12.33 22.28
N THR A 248 -2.43 12.12 22.35
CA THR A 248 -3.33 12.81 23.30
C THR A 248 -4.40 11.85 23.76
N THR A 249 -5.05 12.14 24.89
CA THR A 249 -6.18 11.37 25.38
C THR A 249 -7.48 12.16 25.19
N LEU A 250 -8.36 11.61 24.38
CA LEU A 250 -9.74 12.11 24.23
C LEU A 250 -10.60 11.53 25.35
N ASP A 251 -11.64 12.25 25.74
CA ASP A 251 -12.65 11.80 26.70
C ASP A 251 -13.80 11.01 26.01
N HIS A 252 -13.68 10.76 24.73
CA HIS A 252 -14.67 10.08 23.88
C HIS A 252 -14.01 9.30 22.74
N SER A 253 -14.77 8.43 22.08
CA SER A 253 -14.36 7.78 20.84
C SER A 253 -14.25 8.79 19.70
N PRO A 254 -13.14 8.80 18.91
CA PRO A 254 -13.02 9.65 17.73
C PRO A 254 -13.83 9.13 16.52
N PHE A 255 -14.50 7.99 16.65
CA PHE A 255 -15.33 7.37 15.61
C PHE A 255 -16.81 7.80 15.75
N ASP A 256 -17.05 9.06 16.02
CA ASP A 256 -18.31 9.67 16.38
C ASP A 256 -19.04 10.34 15.20
N VAL A 257 -18.66 10.03 13.95
CA VAL A 257 -19.26 10.59 12.73
C VAL A 257 -20.54 9.86 12.38
N VAL A 258 -21.68 10.53 12.59
CA VAL A 258 -23.02 9.96 12.39
C VAL A 258 -23.42 9.91 10.92
N ALA A 259 -22.94 10.87 10.14
CA ALA A 259 -23.20 10.95 8.70
C ALA A 259 -22.05 11.66 7.99
N TRP A 260 -21.90 11.36 6.70
CA TRP A 260 -20.88 11.98 5.88
C TRP A 260 -21.26 11.94 4.39
N HIS A 261 -20.72 12.87 3.61
CA HIS A 261 -20.75 12.81 2.16
C HIS A 261 -19.49 13.42 1.55
N GLY A 262 -19.10 12.95 0.36
CA GLY A 262 -17.96 13.47 -0.36
C GLY A 262 -17.19 12.41 -1.12
N ASN A 263 -15.96 12.76 -1.56
CA ASN A 263 -15.08 11.91 -2.37
C ASN A 263 -13.67 11.72 -1.77
N SER A 264 -13.39 12.28 -0.59
CA SER A 264 -12.23 11.93 0.22
C SER A 264 -12.66 10.87 1.22
N VAL A 265 -12.57 9.60 0.80
CA VAL A 265 -13.16 8.46 1.52
C VAL A 265 -12.15 7.32 1.61
N PRO A 266 -12.23 6.48 2.67
CA PRO A 266 -11.45 5.26 2.71
C PRO A 266 -12.02 4.24 1.72
N LEU A 267 -11.16 3.46 1.09
CA LEU A 267 -11.54 2.48 0.07
C LEU A 267 -10.90 1.13 0.35
N ARG A 268 -11.54 0.06 -0.12
CA ARG A 268 -10.91 -1.25 -0.29
C ARG A 268 -11.13 -1.75 -1.71
N TYR A 269 -10.26 -2.67 -2.15
CA TYR A 269 -10.34 -3.29 -3.47
C TYR A 269 -9.87 -4.74 -3.41
N ASP A 270 -10.60 -5.63 -4.04
CA ASP A 270 -10.26 -7.04 -4.20
C ASP A 270 -9.34 -7.19 -5.42
N LEU A 271 -8.07 -7.54 -5.20
CA LEU A 271 -7.07 -7.68 -6.26
C LEU A 271 -7.40 -8.80 -7.27
N ALA A 272 -8.22 -9.78 -6.89
CA ALA A 272 -8.68 -10.82 -7.81
C ALA A 272 -9.60 -10.29 -8.93
N ARG A 273 -10.12 -9.06 -8.79
CA ARG A 273 -10.95 -8.40 -9.81
C ARG A 273 -10.14 -7.62 -10.84
N PHE A 274 -8.82 -7.59 -10.70
CA PHE A 274 -7.96 -6.91 -11.65
C PHE A 274 -7.98 -7.63 -13.02
N ASN A 275 -8.21 -6.88 -14.10
CA ASN A 275 -8.23 -7.43 -15.45
C ASN A 275 -6.82 -7.55 -16.02
N THR A 276 -6.16 -8.67 -15.72
CA THR A 276 -4.77 -8.90 -16.05
C THR A 276 -4.58 -9.21 -17.53
N ILE A 277 -3.66 -8.53 -18.18
CA ILE A 277 -3.24 -8.81 -19.56
C ILE A 277 -1.81 -9.35 -19.52
N GLY A 278 -1.66 -10.67 -19.61
CA GLY A 278 -0.34 -11.34 -19.64
C GLY A 278 -0.01 -11.99 -20.98
N THR A 279 -0.92 -11.91 -21.97
CA THR A 279 -0.81 -12.58 -23.26
C THR A 279 -0.57 -11.58 -24.37
N VAL A 280 0.55 -11.76 -25.08
CA VAL A 280 0.94 -10.99 -26.29
C VAL A 280 1.57 -11.96 -27.29
N SER A 281 1.70 -11.56 -28.57
CA SER A 281 2.29 -12.42 -29.60
C SER A 281 3.77 -12.67 -29.37
N PHE A 282 4.53 -11.61 -29.11
CA PHE A 282 5.97 -11.64 -28.82
C PHE A 282 6.29 -10.76 -27.64
N ASP A 283 7.36 -11.07 -26.91
CA ASP A 283 7.82 -10.35 -25.75
C ASP A 283 6.84 -10.37 -24.57
N HIS A 284 7.18 -9.66 -23.51
CA HIS A 284 6.33 -9.40 -22.39
C HIS A 284 5.57 -8.08 -22.57
N PRO A 285 4.34 -7.95 -22.03
CA PRO A 285 3.79 -6.64 -21.73
C PRO A 285 4.73 -5.92 -20.76
N ASP A 286 4.85 -4.62 -20.91
CA ASP A 286 5.56 -3.79 -19.93
C ASP A 286 4.88 -3.93 -18.56
N PRO A 287 5.63 -4.11 -17.43
CA PRO A 287 5.03 -4.26 -16.11
C PRO A 287 4.08 -3.14 -15.70
N SER A 288 4.21 -1.94 -16.25
CA SER A 288 3.28 -0.83 -16.01
C SER A 288 1.83 -1.15 -16.40
N ILE A 289 1.61 -2.15 -17.27
CA ILE A 289 0.26 -2.64 -17.62
C ILE A 289 -0.42 -3.32 -16.41
N PHE A 290 0.30 -3.67 -15.37
CA PHE A 290 -0.22 -4.28 -14.15
C PHE A 290 -0.45 -3.27 -13.03
N THR A 291 -0.39 -1.97 -13.31
CA THR A 291 -0.63 -0.89 -12.35
C THR A 291 -2.10 -0.85 -11.94
N VAL A 292 -2.36 -1.05 -10.66
CA VAL A 292 -3.69 -0.94 -10.06
C VAL A 292 -4.03 0.51 -9.73
N LEU A 293 -3.09 1.20 -9.10
CA LEU A 293 -3.22 2.58 -8.64
C LEU A 293 -1.92 3.35 -8.89
N THR A 294 -2.04 4.62 -9.20
CA THR A 294 -0.92 5.54 -9.38
C THR A 294 -1.09 6.79 -8.52
N SER A 295 -0.03 7.21 -7.85
CA SER A 295 0.10 8.55 -7.26
C SER A 295 0.91 9.39 -8.24
N PRO A 296 0.33 10.41 -8.87
CA PRO A 296 1.07 11.25 -9.82
C PRO A 296 2.10 12.13 -9.07
N SER A 297 3.22 12.38 -9.73
CA SER A 297 4.17 13.40 -9.26
C SER A 297 3.83 14.77 -9.87
N ASP A 298 4.64 15.76 -9.54
CA ASP A 298 4.62 17.11 -10.12
C ASP A 298 5.08 17.14 -11.59
N THR A 299 5.73 16.08 -12.07
CA THR A 299 6.16 15.92 -13.45
C THR A 299 5.09 15.15 -14.24
N PRO A 300 4.44 15.76 -15.23
CA PRO A 300 3.41 15.10 -16.02
C PRO A 300 3.87 13.77 -16.62
N GLY A 301 3.04 12.72 -16.49
CA GLY A 301 3.32 11.39 -16.99
C GLY A 301 4.34 10.59 -16.15
N THR A 302 4.78 11.13 -15.02
CA THR A 302 5.72 10.43 -14.10
C THR A 302 5.08 10.20 -12.75
N ALA A 303 5.06 8.97 -12.29
CA ALA A 303 4.50 8.61 -11.00
C ALA A 303 5.41 9.03 -9.83
N ASN A 304 4.79 9.50 -8.75
CA ASN A 304 5.39 9.52 -7.41
C ASN A 304 5.52 8.10 -6.89
N CYS A 305 4.45 7.32 -7.03
CA CYS A 305 4.38 5.92 -6.69
C CYS A 305 3.34 5.21 -7.55
N ASP A 306 3.72 4.08 -8.13
CA ASP A 306 2.80 3.12 -8.74
C ASP A 306 2.65 1.91 -7.81
N PHE A 307 1.43 1.42 -7.66
CA PHE A 307 1.14 0.14 -7.06
C PHE A 307 0.83 -0.86 -8.18
N VAL A 308 1.77 -1.76 -8.40
CA VAL A 308 1.75 -2.78 -9.44
C VAL A 308 1.52 -4.14 -8.80
N ILE A 309 0.77 -5.04 -9.44
CA ILE A 309 0.57 -6.41 -8.96
C ILE A 309 0.96 -7.43 -10.02
N PHE A 310 1.33 -8.62 -9.58
CA PHE A 310 1.57 -9.80 -10.41
C PHE A 310 0.59 -10.89 -10.00
N PRO A 311 -0.66 -10.82 -10.50
CA PRO A 311 -1.71 -11.76 -10.11
C PRO A 311 -1.70 -13.01 -10.99
N PRO A 312 -2.56 -14.01 -10.73
CA PRO A 312 -2.80 -15.13 -11.61
C PRO A 312 -3.08 -14.68 -13.04
N ARG A 313 -2.43 -15.33 -14.03
CA ARG A 313 -2.50 -14.91 -15.43
C ARG A 313 -2.08 -16.01 -16.39
N TRP A 314 -2.49 -15.90 -17.65
CA TRP A 314 -1.98 -16.70 -18.74
C TRP A 314 -0.68 -16.12 -19.32
N MET A 315 0.30 -17.01 -19.55
CA MET A 315 1.55 -16.71 -20.24
C MET A 315 1.54 -17.43 -21.59
N VAL A 316 1.36 -16.67 -22.67
CA VAL A 316 1.23 -17.19 -24.04
C VAL A 316 1.98 -16.27 -24.99
N ALA A 317 3.31 -16.35 -25.04
CA ALA A 317 4.12 -15.62 -25.98
C ALA A 317 4.90 -16.60 -26.89
N GLU A 318 4.88 -16.37 -28.20
CA GLU A 318 5.63 -17.17 -29.17
C GLU A 318 7.13 -16.87 -29.06
N ASP A 319 7.94 -17.92 -29.08
CA ASP A 319 9.42 -17.83 -29.11
C ASP A 319 9.99 -16.73 -28.20
N THR A 320 9.46 -16.60 -26.98
CA THR A 320 9.81 -15.54 -26.05
C THR A 320 10.27 -16.12 -24.72
N PHE A 321 11.36 -15.58 -24.18
CA PHE A 321 11.79 -15.83 -22.80
C PHE A 321 10.71 -15.32 -21.83
N ARG A 322 10.05 -16.23 -21.10
CA ARG A 322 8.82 -15.90 -20.36
C ARG A 322 8.97 -15.27 -18.99
N PRO A 323 10.04 -15.51 -18.20
CA PRO A 323 10.31 -14.70 -17.02
C PRO A 323 10.55 -13.23 -17.41
N PRO A 324 10.39 -12.29 -16.49
CA PRO A 324 10.80 -10.91 -16.73
C PRO A 324 12.25 -10.87 -17.21
N TRP A 325 12.53 -10.05 -18.24
CA TRP A 325 13.91 -9.94 -18.77
C TRP A 325 14.84 -9.29 -17.75
N PHE A 326 16.15 -9.54 -17.90
CA PHE A 326 17.16 -8.79 -17.13
C PHE A 326 17.10 -7.32 -17.52
N HIS A 327 17.10 -6.44 -16.52
CA HIS A 327 16.96 -5.01 -16.79
C HIS A 327 17.69 -4.14 -15.78
N ARG A 328 17.83 -2.90 -16.13
CA ARG A 328 18.22 -1.76 -15.31
C ARG A 328 17.32 -0.61 -15.70
N ASN A 329 16.57 -0.07 -14.78
CA ASN A 329 15.64 1.01 -15.04
C ASN A 329 15.86 2.20 -14.09
N VAL A 330 15.15 3.28 -14.28
CA VAL A 330 15.26 4.50 -13.45
C VAL A 330 14.25 4.52 -12.29
N MET A 331 13.35 3.55 -12.23
CA MET A 331 12.45 3.38 -11.08
C MET A 331 13.15 2.57 -9.98
N SER A 332 12.81 2.85 -8.74
CA SER A 332 13.15 2.00 -7.60
C SER A 332 11.95 1.15 -7.25
N GLU A 333 12.18 -0.13 -6.97
CA GLU A 333 11.16 -1.16 -6.81
C GLU A 333 11.23 -1.77 -5.42
N PHE A 334 10.19 -1.59 -4.62
CA PHE A 334 9.99 -2.35 -3.38
C PHE A 334 8.91 -3.39 -3.62
N MET A 335 9.28 -4.66 -3.60
CA MET A 335 8.42 -5.77 -3.92
C MET A 335 8.04 -6.58 -2.68
N GLY A 336 6.81 -7.08 -2.64
CA GLY A 336 6.31 -8.02 -1.63
C GLY A 336 5.60 -9.21 -2.26
N LEU A 337 5.62 -10.36 -1.58
CA LEU A 337 4.88 -11.56 -1.99
C LEU A 337 3.75 -11.84 -1.00
N ILE A 338 2.50 -11.81 -1.47
CA ILE A 338 1.32 -12.05 -0.63
C ILE A 338 1.12 -13.55 -0.45
N HIS A 339 1.11 -14.32 -1.54
CA HIS A 339 1.02 -15.79 -1.49
C HIS A 339 1.64 -16.43 -2.73
N GLY A 340 1.86 -17.75 -2.66
CA GLY A 340 2.33 -18.58 -3.75
C GLY A 340 3.84 -18.50 -3.97
N VAL A 341 4.25 -18.80 -5.19
CA VAL A 341 5.66 -18.80 -5.63
C VAL A 341 5.82 -17.76 -6.73
N TYR A 342 6.85 -16.93 -6.60
CA TYR A 342 7.20 -15.98 -7.65
C TYR A 342 8.10 -16.65 -8.69
N ASP A 343 7.66 -16.73 -9.92
CA ASP A 343 8.23 -17.52 -11.02
C ASP A 343 9.67 -17.11 -11.45
N ALA A 344 10.08 -15.89 -11.14
CA ALA A 344 11.43 -15.41 -11.44
C ALA A 344 12.49 -15.71 -10.36
N LYS A 345 12.07 -16.19 -9.17
CA LYS A 345 12.97 -16.34 -8.00
C LYS A 345 12.50 -17.50 -7.10
N GLU A 346 12.56 -18.72 -7.62
CA GLU A 346 12.14 -19.96 -6.93
C GLU A 346 13.18 -20.30 -5.84
N GLY A 347 13.86 -19.74 -5.14
CA GLY A 347 14.78 -20.14 -4.06
C GLY A 347 15.52 -21.47 -4.26
N ALA A 348 16.49 -21.76 -3.44
CA ALA A 348 17.39 -22.91 -3.57
C ALA A 348 16.78 -24.29 -3.22
N GLY A 349 15.51 -24.49 -3.32
CA GLY A 349 14.87 -25.83 -3.22
C GLY A 349 14.95 -26.57 -1.86
N ASP A 350 15.68 -26.03 -0.90
CA ASP A 350 15.83 -26.57 0.46
C ASP A 350 14.86 -25.96 1.50
N GLY A 351 13.93 -25.11 1.03
CA GLY A 351 12.93 -24.46 1.87
C GLY A 351 13.50 -23.36 2.76
N LYS A 352 14.75 -22.97 2.58
CA LYS A 352 15.39 -21.87 3.30
C LYS A 352 15.93 -20.83 2.33
N GLY A 353 15.47 -19.60 2.51
CA GLY A 353 15.83 -18.49 1.64
C GLY A 353 15.03 -18.47 0.33
N GLY A 354 15.11 -17.38 -0.39
CA GLY A 354 14.30 -17.14 -1.58
C GLY A 354 13.30 -16.02 -1.35
N PHE A 355 12.40 -15.78 -2.31
CA PHE A 355 11.33 -14.81 -2.21
C PHE A 355 10.06 -15.55 -1.76
N GLU A 356 9.78 -15.52 -0.47
CA GLU A 356 8.69 -16.24 0.18
C GLU A 356 7.52 -15.33 0.57
N PRO A 357 6.29 -15.86 0.77
CA PRO A 357 5.16 -15.08 1.23
C PRO A 357 5.45 -14.33 2.54
N GLY A 358 5.18 -13.03 2.53
CA GLY A 358 5.51 -12.12 3.64
C GLY A 358 6.90 -11.49 3.54
N GLY A 359 7.77 -11.99 2.66
CA GLY A 359 9.08 -11.42 2.38
C GLY A 359 9.01 -10.17 1.50
N ALA A 360 10.14 -9.46 1.41
CA ALA A 360 10.27 -8.24 0.63
C ALA A 360 11.62 -8.19 -0.10
N SER A 361 11.67 -7.45 -1.20
CA SER A 361 12.93 -7.10 -1.89
C SER A 361 12.94 -5.63 -2.30
N LEU A 362 14.15 -5.04 -2.35
CA LEU A 362 14.37 -3.68 -2.82
C LEU A 362 15.44 -3.68 -3.92
N HIS A 363 15.07 -3.17 -5.09
CA HIS A 363 15.97 -2.92 -6.21
C HIS A 363 15.93 -1.44 -6.54
N ASN A 364 17.05 -0.77 -6.29
CA ASN A 364 17.16 0.67 -6.57
C ASN A 364 17.50 0.96 -8.03
N GLN A 365 17.35 2.22 -8.40
CA GLN A 365 17.62 2.75 -9.74
C GLN A 365 18.94 2.22 -10.31
N MET A 366 18.91 1.83 -11.60
CA MET A 366 20.07 1.35 -12.37
C MET A 366 20.78 0.11 -11.82
N ASN A 367 20.23 -0.52 -10.80
CA ASN A 367 20.75 -1.78 -10.30
C ASN A 367 20.26 -2.94 -11.18
N GLY A 368 21.21 -3.69 -11.78
CA GLY A 368 20.88 -4.81 -12.67
C GLY A 368 20.22 -5.97 -11.89
N HIS A 369 19.04 -6.41 -12.32
CA HIS A 369 18.33 -7.53 -11.74
C HIS A 369 17.44 -8.25 -12.77
N GLY A 370 16.80 -9.34 -12.35
CA GLY A 370 16.00 -10.20 -13.22
C GLY A 370 15.86 -11.59 -12.59
N PRO A 371 15.50 -12.61 -13.38
CA PRO A 371 15.37 -13.98 -12.88
C PRO A 371 16.71 -14.52 -12.38
N ASP A 372 16.65 -15.41 -11.41
CA ASP A 372 17.85 -16.11 -10.91
C ASP A 372 18.38 -17.11 -11.95
N ALA A 373 19.57 -17.67 -11.68
CA ALA A 373 20.23 -18.57 -12.61
C ALA A 373 19.46 -19.88 -12.85
N ALA A 374 18.77 -20.39 -11.84
CA ALA A 374 17.95 -21.62 -11.93
C ALA A 374 16.68 -21.38 -12.76
N SER A 375 15.94 -20.31 -12.46
CA SER A 375 14.73 -19.91 -13.20
C SER A 375 15.07 -19.60 -14.67
N THR A 376 16.20 -18.94 -14.92
CA THR A 376 16.67 -18.64 -16.28
C THR A 376 16.92 -19.92 -17.07
N ARG A 377 17.65 -20.89 -16.49
CA ARG A 377 17.93 -22.16 -17.15
C ARG A 377 16.65 -22.93 -17.49
N LYS A 378 15.76 -23.07 -16.52
CA LYS A 378 14.46 -23.70 -16.67
C LYS A 378 13.65 -23.05 -17.81
N ALA A 379 13.65 -21.71 -17.87
CA ALA A 379 12.93 -20.96 -18.89
C ALA A 379 13.51 -21.11 -20.29
N MET A 380 14.86 -21.18 -20.42
CA MET A 380 15.54 -21.40 -21.71
C MET A 380 15.34 -22.82 -22.26
N GLU A 381 15.08 -23.80 -21.41
CA GLU A 381 14.88 -25.20 -21.78
C GLU A 381 13.39 -25.58 -21.86
N ALA A 382 12.47 -24.69 -21.52
CA ALA A 382 11.05 -24.98 -21.46
C ALA A 382 10.42 -25.12 -22.85
N ASP A 383 9.52 -26.09 -23.02
CA ASP A 383 8.62 -26.12 -24.16
C ASP A 383 7.58 -25.00 -24.02
N LEU A 384 7.51 -24.13 -25.04
CA LEU A 384 6.63 -22.97 -25.04
C LEU A 384 5.19 -23.39 -25.37
N ALA A 385 4.47 -23.84 -24.35
CA ALA A 385 3.01 -24.04 -24.37
C ALA A 385 2.31 -22.94 -23.56
N PRO A 386 1.01 -22.67 -23.77
CA PRO A 386 0.24 -21.82 -22.88
C PRO A 386 0.31 -22.32 -21.43
N VAL A 387 0.72 -21.44 -20.50
CA VAL A 387 0.82 -21.74 -19.06
C VAL A 387 -0.03 -20.75 -18.30
N LYS A 388 -0.83 -21.23 -17.37
CA LYS A 388 -1.53 -20.41 -16.41
C LYS A 388 -0.75 -20.38 -15.09
N LEU A 389 -0.40 -19.18 -14.63
CA LEU A 389 0.13 -18.94 -13.30
C LEU A 389 -1.07 -18.75 -12.39
N ASP A 390 -1.43 -19.75 -11.59
CA ASP A 390 -2.68 -19.74 -10.82
C ASP A 390 -2.51 -19.35 -9.36
N ASP A 391 -1.46 -19.81 -8.71
CA ASP A 391 -1.29 -19.66 -7.25
C ASP A 391 -0.11 -18.73 -6.95
N THR A 392 -0.25 -17.46 -7.32
CA THR A 392 0.75 -16.45 -6.99
C THR A 392 0.12 -15.06 -6.98
N LEU A 393 0.50 -14.25 -6.01
CA LEU A 393 0.18 -12.83 -5.96
C LEU A 393 1.32 -12.08 -5.30
N ALA A 394 2.07 -11.35 -6.14
CA ALA A 394 3.08 -10.41 -5.70
C ALA A 394 2.66 -8.99 -6.05
N PHE A 395 3.34 -8.01 -5.48
CA PHE A 395 3.14 -6.60 -5.80
C PHE A 395 4.44 -5.82 -5.74
N MET A 396 4.45 -4.63 -6.33
CA MET A 396 5.52 -3.63 -6.20
C MET A 396 4.97 -2.26 -5.83
N PHE A 397 5.71 -1.54 -5.02
CA PHE A 397 5.68 -0.09 -4.93
C PHE A 397 6.85 0.42 -5.76
N GLU A 398 6.54 1.04 -6.88
CA GLU A 398 7.52 1.62 -7.78
C GLU A 398 7.57 3.14 -7.58
N SER A 399 8.76 3.70 -7.49
CA SER A 399 8.93 5.13 -7.29
C SER A 399 10.07 5.69 -8.15
N ARG A 400 9.87 6.89 -8.67
CA ARG A 400 10.88 7.61 -9.47
C ARG A 400 12.14 7.99 -8.69
N TRP A 401 12.10 7.97 -7.36
CA TRP A 401 13.25 8.30 -6.53
C TRP A 401 13.90 7.07 -5.94
N VAL A 402 15.19 7.21 -5.63
CA VAL A 402 15.92 6.18 -4.89
C VAL A 402 15.24 5.93 -3.55
N ILE A 403 14.96 4.67 -3.24
CA ILE A 403 14.37 4.26 -1.97
C ILE A 403 15.50 3.88 -1.01
N ALA A 404 15.66 4.66 0.07
CA ALA A 404 16.68 4.42 1.08
C ALA A 404 16.15 3.41 2.12
N PRO A 405 16.86 2.30 2.39
CA PRO A 405 16.52 1.43 3.51
C PRO A 405 16.86 2.14 4.84
N THR A 406 16.08 1.85 5.89
CA THR A 406 16.39 2.31 7.23
C THR A 406 17.50 1.47 7.87
N SER A 407 18.21 2.04 8.86
CA SER A 407 19.18 1.26 9.65
C SER A 407 18.51 0.09 10.37
N VAL A 408 17.30 0.29 10.88
CA VAL A 408 16.51 -0.77 11.52
C VAL A 408 16.28 -1.94 10.55
N ALA A 409 15.83 -1.66 9.33
CA ALA A 409 15.59 -2.71 8.33
C ALA A 409 16.86 -3.45 7.91
N LEU A 410 18.00 -2.75 7.87
CA LEU A 410 19.29 -3.37 7.56
C LEU A 410 19.84 -4.26 8.67
N GLU A 411 19.40 -4.07 9.90
CA GLU A 411 19.81 -4.80 11.10
C GLU A 411 18.85 -5.93 11.50
N LEU A 412 17.70 -6.07 10.81
CA LEU A 412 16.74 -7.15 11.09
C LEU A 412 17.33 -8.53 10.78
N ASP A 413 17.02 -9.51 11.62
CA ASP A 413 17.39 -10.92 11.44
C ASP A 413 16.77 -11.52 10.15
N GLU A 414 15.67 -10.97 9.70
CA GLU A 414 14.99 -11.35 8.46
C GLU A 414 15.76 -10.94 7.19
N ARG A 415 16.78 -10.11 7.29
CA ARG A 415 17.59 -9.71 6.15
C ARG A 415 18.38 -10.88 5.59
N GLN A 416 18.19 -11.19 4.30
CA GLN A 416 18.93 -12.22 3.58
C GLN A 416 20.23 -11.62 3.01
N THR A 417 21.36 -11.90 3.68
CA THR A 417 22.68 -11.34 3.30
C THR A 417 23.32 -12.06 2.11
N ASP A 418 22.78 -13.19 1.70
CA ASP A 418 23.21 -14.04 0.60
C ASP A 418 22.38 -13.88 -0.68
N TYR A 419 21.51 -12.87 -0.75
CA TYR A 419 20.59 -12.68 -1.87
C TYR A 419 21.29 -12.66 -3.23
N ASP A 420 22.46 -12.09 -3.35
CA ASP A 420 23.21 -12.00 -4.60
C ASP A 420 23.76 -13.35 -5.11
N GLU A 421 23.81 -14.39 -4.26
CA GLU A 421 24.24 -15.73 -4.64
C GLU A 421 23.39 -16.33 -5.76
N CYS A 422 22.09 -15.98 -5.84
CA CYS A 422 21.16 -16.50 -6.83
C CYS A 422 21.54 -16.13 -8.28
N TRP A 423 22.41 -15.14 -8.48
CA TRP A 423 22.94 -14.74 -9.80
C TRP A 423 24.40 -15.17 -10.07
N ARG A 424 25.06 -15.91 -9.17
CA ARG A 424 26.48 -16.26 -9.30
C ARG A 424 26.75 -17.26 -10.42
N ASP A 425 25.84 -18.22 -10.66
CA ASP A 425 26.09 -19.39 -11.50
C ASP A 425 25.65 -19.23 -12.97
N PHE A 426 25.71 -18.02 -13.52
CA PHE A 426 25.44 -17.80 -14.93
C PHE A 426 26.63 -18.25 -15.78
N PRO A 427 26.47 -19.20 -16.73
CA PRO A 427 27.51 -19.56 -17.65
C PRO A 427 27.77 -18.41 -18.64
N LYS A 428 29.03 -18.18 -18.94
CA LYS A 428 29.41 -17.24 -20.03
C LYS A 428 28.90 -17.75 -21.38
N ALA A 429 28.22 -16.90 -22.12
CA ALA A 429 27.80 -17.20 -23.49
C ALA A 429 29.00 -17.55 -24.38
N LYS A 430 28.84 -18.56 -25.27
CA LYS A 430 29.86 -19.02 -26.19
C LYS A 430 29.59 -18.43 -27.58
N LEU A 431 30.43 -17.48 -27.96
CA LEU A 431 30.38 -16.92 -29.31
C LEU A 431 31.03 -17.87 -30.33
N PRO A 432 30.54 -17.93 -31.59
CA PRO A 432 31.22 -18.62 -32.65
C PRO A 432 32.62 -18.00 -32.84
N ARG A 433 33.62 -18.82 -33.02
CA ARG A 433 34.97 -18.32 -33.36
C ARG A 433 34.86 -17.53 -34.67
N ALA A 434 35.38 -16.30 -34.68
CA ALA A 434 35.52 -15.55 -35.93
C ALA A 434 36.28 -16.43 -36.92
N LYS A 435 35.69 -16.71 -38.08
CA LYS A 435 36.45 -17.27 -39.20
C LYS A 435 37.42 -16.16 -39.61
N GLY A 436 38.72 -16.34 -39.28
CA GLY A 436 39.81 -15.46 -39.72
C GLY A 436 39.97 -15.46 -41.23
#